data_543c876640cf291985f5a914fa958a79
#
_entry.id   543c876640cf291985f5a914fa958a79
#
_cell.length_a   1.000
_cell.length_b   1.000
_cell.length_c   1.000
_cell.angle_alpha   90.00
_cell.angle_beta   90.00
_cell.angle_gamma   90.00
#
_symmetry.space_group_name_H-M   'P 1'
#
loop_
_entity.id
_entity.type
_entity.pdbx_description
1 polymer ?
#
loop_
_entity_poly.entity_id
_entity_poly.type
_entity_poly.pdbx_seq_one_letter_code
_entity_poly.pdbx_strand_id
1 'polypeptide(L)'
;MRPEYAFAYAFRKGKTKLTEVQGASASLPAKLDAQFGWSQNGATNYKNTFSACSIQNAAQKGKISAKYTNVGEYKGKIVDLKITVPEWGTVSYTHMGVDNTVISPCILFYNDRIAFSTLSVGIVRFKFEFFDHETGDQISPKGHVTMMDLDGGQGFRVYDGWGVDAMYIRSGYEHLQATTGTTSNGTVYTEVCAPEGTSTDNNDVKGWCHVDFNKSFTVNWLAGAGGLTGKTPYSAFFMSGAQTVGTYEPNSEPEKKVGAVDSSYSSMKRRESESDTAAEKPYTIPKTKEFDYMISQTVLPGDYKKFEVTDQLDSCLEYKSASVETAQGNDVTQQFTITATKNTVKFAAASSFLKTDAACNNVTYYFRIHVKAKADSVIAAHGHYKDGIYYHISNQAKR
;
A
#
# COMPACT_ATOMS: atom_id res chain seq x y z
N MET A 1 -4.52 10.03 -5.44
CA MET A 1 -5.83 9.36 -5.61
C MET A 1 -5.56 8.13 -6.47
N ARG A 2 -5.93 6.93 -6.01
CA ARG A 2 -5.75 5.71 -6.81
C ARG A 2 -6.41 5.87 -8.16
N PRO A 3 -5.87 5.26 -9.21
CA PRO A 3 -6.72 4.91 -10.32
C PRO A 3 -7.92 4.16 -9.73
N GLU A 4 -9.14 4.60 -10.04
CA GLU A 4 -10.34 3.85 -9.66
C GLU A 4 -10.34 2.54 -10.44
N TYR A 5 -9.61 1.56 -9.95
CA TYR A 5 -9.85 0.19 -10.34
C TYR A 5 -11.19 -0.20 -9.72
N ALA A 6 -12.18 -0.35 -10.58
CA ALA A 6 -13.57 -0.64 -10.15
C ALA A 6 -13.71 -2.02 -9.50
N PHE A 7 -12.63 -2.80 -9.42
CA PHE A 7 -12.65 -4.16 -8.94
C PHE A 7 -11.57 -4.40 -7.88
N ALA A 8 -11.99 -4.93 -6.74
CA ALA A 8 -11.10 -5.50 -5.73
C ALA A 8 -11.67 -6.85 -5.33
N TYR A 9 -10.87 -7.90 -5.35
CA TYR A 9 -11.32 -9.18 -4.87
C TYR A 9 -10.99 -9.39 -3.39
N ALA A 10 -11.89 -10.05 -2.68
CA ALA A 10 -11.73 -10.39 -1.27
C ALA A 10 -12.53 -11.65 -0.92
N PHE A 11 -12.17 -12.25 0.21
CA PHE A 11 -13.04 -13.22 0.87
C PHE A 11 -14.18 -12.48 1.57
N ARG A 12 -15.39 -12.56 1.02
CA ARG A 12 -16.60 -11.92 1.55
C ARG A 12 -17.34 -12.91 2.45
N LYS A 13 -17.25 -12.74 3.77
CA LYS A 13 -17.87 -13.64 4.76
C LYS A 13 -19.35 -13.90 4.43
N GLY A 14 -19.74 -15.16 4.37
CA GLY A 14 -21.10 -15.60 4.01
C GLY A 14 -21.43 -15.60 2.50
N LYS A 15 -20.56 -15.07 1.65
CA LYS A 15 -20.72 -15.02 0.19
C LYS A 15 -19.64 -15.81 -0.56
N THR A 16 -18.37 -15.54 -0.27
CA THR A 16 -17.24 -16.23 -0.92
C THR A 16 -17.10 -17.66 -0.38
N LYS A 17 -16.88 -18.60 -1.28
CA LYS A 17 -16.66 -20.01 -0.95
C LYS A 17 -15.53 -20.58 -1.78
N LEU A 18 -14.67 -21.39 -1.16
CA LEU A 18 -13.80 -22.31 -1.88
C LEU A 18 -14.65 -23.49 -2.35
N THR A 19 -14.88 -23.60 -3.65
CA THR A 19 -15.82 -24.58 -4.22
C THR A 19 -15.13 -25.76 -4.87
N GLU A 20 -13.88 -25.59 -5.31
CA GLU A 20 -13.13 -26.63 -5.99
C GLU A 20 -11.65 -26.50 -5.65
N VAL A 21 -10.98 -27.63 -5.38
CA VAL A 21 -9.53 -27.73 -5.31
C VAL A 21 -9.10 -28.92 -6.14
N GLN A 22 -8.43 -28.65 -7.29
CA GLN A 22 -7.85 -29.69 -8.11
C GLN A 22 -6.48 -30.10 -7.52
N GLY A 23 -6.19 -31.39 -7.56
CA GLY A 23 -4.96 -31.94 -6.99
C GLY A 23 -5.00 -32.06 -5.46
N ALA A 24 -6.15 -31.89 -4.84
CA ALA A 24 -6.32 -32.08 -3.40
C ALA A 24 -6.00 -33.53 -3.01
N SER A 25 -5.28 -33.68 -1.92
CA SER A 25 -4.96 -34.98 -1.35
C SER A 25 -6.14 -35.51 -0.55
N ALA A 26 -6.38 -36.83 -0.63
CA ALA A 26 -7.46 -37.48 0.11
C ALA A 26 -7.28 -37.42 1.62
N SER A 27 -6.05 -37.24 2.09
CA SER A 27 -5.71 -37.10 3.51
C SER A 27 -4.72 -35.96 3.68
N LEU A 28 -4.82 -35.25 4.81
CA LEU A 28 -3.80 -34.30 5.22
C LEU A 28 -2.48 -35.06 5.52
N PRO A 29 -1.31 -34.46 5.20
CA PRO A 29 -0.06 -34.96 5.71
C PRO A 29 -0.14 -35.13 7.23
N ALA A 30 0.33 -36.25 7.74
CA ALA A 30 0.33 -36.50 9.18
C ALA A 30 1.03 -35.36 9.92
N LYS A 31 0.43 -34.89 11.01
CA LYS A 31 1.01 -33.90 11.94
C LYS A 31 1.15 -32.46 11.42
N LEU A 32 0.38 -32.01 10.43
CA LEU A 32 0.26 -30.59 10.13
C LEU A 32 -0.09 -29.74 11.37
N ASP A 33 -0.81 -30.34 12.30
CA ASP A 33 -1.26 -29.71 13.55
C ASP A 33 -0.11 -29.26 14.45
N ALA A 34 0.92 -30.10 14.60
CA ALA A 34 2.08 -29.81 15.44
C ALA A 34 3.01 -28.78 14.81
N GLN A 35 2.99 -28.66 13.48
CA GLN A 35 3.94 -27.86 12.71
C GLN A 35 3.65 -26.36 12.75
N PHE A 36 2.38 -25.98 12.88
CA PHE A 36 1.96 -24.58 12.84
C PHE A 36 1.65 -23.98 14.20
N GLY A 37 1.74 -24.76 15.30
CA GLY A 37 1.33 -24.30 16.63
C GLY A 37 -0.14 -23.92 16.75
N TRP A 38 -0.95 -24.23 15.74
CA TRP A 38 -2.35 -23.85 15.65
C TRP A 38 -3.28 -24.60 16.58
N SER A 39 -2.80 -25.72 17.14
CA SER A 39 -3.47 -26.44 18.22
C SER A 39 -3.68 -25.57 19.47
N GLN A 40 -2.91 -24.51 19.64
CA GLN A 40 -3.01 -23.64 20.82
C GLN A 40 -4.30 -22.80 20.87
N ASN A 41 -4.97 -22.61 19.75
CA ASN A 41 -6.20 -21.80 19.66
C ASN A 41 -7.50 -22.61 19.67
N GLY A 42 -7.45 -23.90 20.04
CA GLY A 42 -8.65 -24.75 20.17
C GLY A 42 -9.34 -25.08 18.84
N ALA A 43 -8.73 -24.79 17.69
CA ALA A 43 -9.23 -25.15 16.38
C ALA A 43 -8.94 -26.64 16.11
N THR A 44 -9.82 -27.49 16.57
CA THR A 44 -9.68 -28.95 16.53
C THR A 44 -9.94 -29.59 15.17
N ASN A 45 -10.18 -28.80 14.11
CA ASN A 45 -10.60 -29.37 12.83
C ASN A 45 -10.06 -28.63 11.60
N TYR A 46 -8.77 -28.79 11.31
CA TYR A 46 -8.11 -28.22 10.13
C TYR A 46 -8.73 -28.66 8.80
N LYS A 47 -9.36 -29.84 8.73
CA LYS A 47 -10.08 -30.31 7.53
C LYS A 47 -11.16 -29.36 7.06
N ASN A 48 -11.67 -28.52 7.95
CA ASN A 48 -12.66 -27.50 7.64
C ASN A 48 -12.05 -26.12 7.33
N THR A 49 -10.74 -25.95 7.51
CA THR A 49 -10.06 -24.66 7.36
C THR A 49 -9.28 -24.57 6.05
N PHE A 50 -8.78 -25.68 5.53
CA PHE A 50 -8.04 -25.71 4.27
C PHE A 50 -8.10 -27.05 3.55
N SER A 51 -7.74 -27.03 2.26
CA SER A 51 -7.51 -28.22 1.42
C SER A 51 -6.03 -28.33 1.08
N ALA A 52 -5.44 -29.50 1.27
CA ALA A 52 -4.02 -29.75 1.04
C ALA A 52 -3.78 -30.44 -0.32
N CYS A 53 -2.81 -29.93 -1.07
CA CYS A 53 -2.32 -30.50 -2.31
C CYS A 53 -0.88 -30.98 -2.13
N SER A 54 -0.66 -32.27 -1.89
CA SER A 54 0.69 -32.83 -1.77
C SER A 54 1.43 -32.79 -3.10
N ILE A 55 2.69 -32.35 -3.05
CA ILE A 55 3.59 -32.33 -4.20
C ILE A 55 4.42 -33.62 -4.19
N GLN A 56 4.20 -34.45 -5.19
CA GLN A 56 4.91 -35.73 -5.33
C GLN A 56 5.94 -35.71 -6.49
N ASN A 57 5.60 -35.02 -7.57
CA ASN A 57 6.47 -34.94 -8.74
C ASN A 57 6.08 -33.75 -9.65
N ALA A 58 6.94 -33.45 -10.60
CA ALA A 58 6.77 -32.32 -11.53
C ALA A 58 5.56 -32.45 -12.48
N ALA A 59 5.00 -33.66 -12.68
CA ALA A 59 3.84 -33.83 -13.55
C ALA A 59 2.55 -33.19 -12.99
N GLN A 60 2.56 -32.76 -11.74
CA GLN A 60 1.47 -32.03 -11.09
C GLN A 60 1.51 -30.52 -11.38
N LYS A 61 2.59 -29.98 -11.98
CA LYS A 61 2.67 -28.58 -12.40
C LYS A 61 1.52 -28.26 -13.36
N GLY A 62 0.82 -27.15 -13.09
CA GLY A 62 -0.37 -26.75 -13.83
C GLY A 62 -1.66 -27.52 -13.49
N LYS A 63 -1.62 -28.56 -12.65
CA LYS A 63 -2.76 -29.39 -12.26
C LYS A 63 -3.26 -29.11 -10.84
N ILE A 64 -2.58 -28.26 -10.09
CA ILE A 64 -3.00 -27.80 -8.76
C ILE A 64 -3.69 -26.47 -8.95
N SER A 65 -4.93 -26.37 -8.49
CA SER A 65 -5.66 -25.09 -8.49
C SER A 65 -6.77 -25.05 -7.43
N ALA A 66 -7.17 -23.84 -7.05
CA ALA A 66 -8.30 -23.56 -6.18
C ALA A 66 -9.26 -22.58 -6.84
N LYS A 67 -10.57 -22.83 -6.72
CA LYS A 67 -11.61 -21.92 -7.21
C LYS A 67 -12.40 -21.34 -6.04
N TYR A 68 -12.39 -20.01 -5.96
CA TYR A 68 -13.19 -19.23 -5.03
C TYR A 68 -14.34 -18.57 -5.79
N THR A 69 -15.57 -18.79 -5.39
CA THR A 69 -16.74 -18.16 -5.99
C THR A 69 -17.09 -16.88 -5.26
N ASN A 70 -17.63 -15.90 -5.99
CA ASN A 70 -18.19 -14.66 -5.46
C ASN A 70 -17.14 -13.83 -4.67
N VAL A 71 -16.00 -13.56 -5.29
CA VAL A 71 -14.89 -12.80 -4.67
C VAL A 71 -15.05 -11.29 -4.83
N GLY A 72 -15.93 -10.80 -5.68
CA GLY A 72 -16.15 -9.37 -5.94
C GLY A 72 -17.21 -9.15 -7.01
N GLU A 73 -17.33 -7.89 -7.42
CA GLU A 73 -18.20 -7.48 -8.52
C GLU A 73 -17.42 -6.61 -9.49
N TYR A 74 -17.59 -6.88 -10.79
CA TYR A 74 -16.98 -6.08 -11.84
C TYR A 74 -18.01 -5.79 -12.95
N LYS A 75 -18.28 -4.51 -13.21
CA LYS A 75 -19.28 -4.04 -14.18
C LYS A 75 -20.66 -4.69 -13.99
N GLY A 76 -21.11 -4.82 -12.74
CA GLY A 76 -22.41 -5.40 -12.38
C GLY A 76 -22.48 -6.92 -12.42
N LYS A 77 -21.37 -7.61 -12.66
CA LYS A 77 -21.27 -9.07 -12.67
C LYS A 77 -20.54 -9.58 -11.44
N ILE A 78 -21.04 -10.68 -10.88
CA ILE A 78 -20.34 -11.39 -9.81
C ILE A 78 -19.13 -12.10 -10.42
N VAL A 79 -18.01 -12.05 -9.71
CA VAL A 79 -16.71 -12.57 -10.17
C VAL A 79 -16.28 -13.75 -9.33
N ASP A 80 -15.84 -14.80 -9.99
CA ASP A 80 -15.13 -15.94 -9.42
C ASP A 80 -13.62 -15.80 -9.66
N LEU A 81 -12.82 -16.35 -8.77
CA LEU A 81 -11.36 -16.39 -8.86
C LEU A 81 -10.89 -17.84 -8.92
N LYS A 82 -10.04 -18.15 -9.90
CA LYS A 82 -9.25 -19.38 -9.94
C LYS A 82 -7.79 -19.06 -9.72
N ILE A 83 -7.17 -19.72 -8.75
CA ILE A 83 -5.72 -19.66 -8.49
C ILE A 83 -5.12 -20.98 -8.96
N THR A 84 -4.26 -20.92 -9.96
CA THR A 84 -3.56 -22.10 -10.51
C THR A 84 -2.09 -22.04 -10.13
N VAL A 85 -1.47 -23.20 -9.91
CA VAL A 85 -0.04 -23.37 -9.63
C VAL A 85 0.66 -23.96 -10.86
N PRO A 86 1.09 -23.11 -11.83
CA PRO A 86 1.71 -23.61 -13.06
C PRO A 86 3.13 -24.12 -12.85
N GLU A 87 3.85 -23.65 -11.83
CA GLU A 87 5.27 -23.91 -11.65
C GLU A 87 5.69 -23.80 -10.18
N TRP A 88 6.71 -24.52 -9.79
CA TRP A 88 7.45 -24.32 -8.53
C TRP A 88 8.93 -24.66 -8.72
N GLY A 89 9.76 -24.10 -7.85
CA GLY A 89 11.20 -24.32 -7.82
C GLY A 89 11.60 -25.54 -7.00
N THR A 90 12.51 -25.34 -6.05
CA THR A 90 13.05 -26.40 -5.21
C THR A 90 11.97 -26.98 -4.28
N VAL A 91 12.01 -28.30 -4.13
CA VAL A 91 11.15 -29.06 -3.22
C VAL A 91 12.05 -29.90 -2.29
N SER A 92 11.79 -29.89 -0.99
CA SER A 92 12.48 -30.71 -0.04
C SER A 92 11.57 -31.80 0.51
N TYR A 93 11.96 -33.03 0.34
CA TYR A 93 11.27 -34.21 0.90
C TYR A 93 11.85 -34.68 2.24
N THR A 94 12.87 -33.99 2.72
CA THR A 94 13.61 -34.33 3.95
C THR A 94 13.63 -33.20 4.96
N HIS A 95 12.80 -32.17 4.73
CA HIS A 95 12.74 -31.02 5.63
C HIS A 95 12.16 -31.45 6.98
N MET A 96 12.87 -31.13 8.06
CA MET A 96 12.48 -31.49 9.40
C MET A 96 11.72 -30.36 10.07
N GLY A 97 10.57 -30.67 10.66
CA GLY A 97 9.80 -29.76 11.49
C GLY A 97 10.38 -29.57 12.88
N VAL A 98 9.75 -28.72 13.68
CA VAL A 98 10.17 -28.41 15.06
C VAL A 98 10.16 -29.63 15.99
N ASP A 99 9.39 -30.65 15.68
CA ASP A 99 9.28 -31.91 16.41
C ASP A 99 10.10 -33.05 15.78
N ASN A 100 11.07 -32.73 14.92
CA ASN A 100 11.88 -33.69 14.13
C ASN A 100 11.06 -34.60 13.22
N THR A 101 9.85 -34.23 12.83
CA THR A 101 9.09 -34.95 11.80
C THR A 101 9.36 -34.39 10.42
N VAL A 102 9.40 -35.28 9.41
CA VAL A 102 9.54 -34.88 8.01
C VAL A 102 8.26 -34.21 7.53
N ILE A 103 8.39 -33.02 6.96
CA ILE A 103 7.29 -32.27 6.37
C ILE A 103 7.21 -32.56 4.90
N SER A 104 6.17 -33.25 4.50
CA SER A 104 5.91 -33.50 3.09
C SER A 104 5.60 -32.21 2.35
N PRO A 105 6.22 -31.96 1.18
CA PRO A 105 5.95 -30.80 0.38
C PRO A 105 4.47 -30.71 0.01
N CYS A 106 3.84 -29.57 0.29
CA CYS A 106 2.46 -29.36 -0.12
C CYS A 106 2.10 -27.86 -0.25
N ILE A 107 0.97 -27.60 -0.90
CA ILE A 107 0.32 -26.31 -0.97
C ILE A 107 -1.05 -26.44 -0.32
N LEU A 108 -1.37 -25.49 0.57
CA LEU A 108 -2.63 -25.44 1.28
C LEU A 108 -3.46 -24.26 0.75
N PHE A 109 -4.74 -24.49 0.44
CA PHE A 109 -5.70 -23.43 0.13
C PHE A 109 -6.75 -23.34 1.23
N TYR A 110 -7.03 -22.14 1.71
CA TYR A 110 -7.91 -21.90 2.86
C TYR A 110 -9.38 -21.75 2.47
N ASN A 111 -10.27 -22.28 3.31
CA ASN A 111 -11.72 -22.26 3.07
C ASN A 111 -12.39 -20.97 3.56
N ASP A 112 -11.77 -20.29 4.51
CA ASP A 112 -12.33 -19.13 5.24
C ASP A 112 -11.68 -17.78 4.82
N ARG A 113 -10.76 -17.84 3.89
CA ARG A 113 -10.01 -16.69 3.35
C ARG A 113 -9.38 -17.01 2.01
N ILE A 114 -9.05 -16.00 1.21
CA ILE A 114 -8.24 -16.21 0.01
C ILE A 114 -6.78 -16.19 0.44
N ALA A 115 -6.28 -17.34 0.78
CA ALA A 115 -4.93 -17.53 1.28
C ALA A 115 -4.38 -18.91 0.87
N PHE A 116 -3.08 -19.03 0.88
CA PHE A 116 -2.40 -20.31 0.75
C PHE A 116 -1.18 -20.39 1.66
N SER A 117 -0.76 -21.60 1.98
CA SER A 117 0.55 -21.86 2.57
C SER A 117 1.34 -22.79 1.67
N THR A 118 2.65 -22.61 1.66
CA THR A 118 3.60 -23.50 0.98
C THR A 118 4.49 -24.15 2.03
N LEU A 119 4.58 -25.48 1.99
CA LEU A 119 5.38 -26.28 2.92
C LEU A 119 6.47 -26.98 2.16
N SER A 120 7.70 -26.82 2.60
CA SER A 120 8.89 -27.48 2.00
C SER A 120 9.00 -27.27 0.48
N VAL A 121 8.51 -26.15 0.00
CA VAL A 121 8.53 -25.70 -1.40
C VAL A 121 9.12 -24.30 -1.46
N GLY A 122 10.05 -24.08 -2.35
CA GLY A 122 10.70 -22.79 -2.55
C GLY A 122 9.83 -21.79 -3.31
N ILE A 123 10.36 -21.23 -4.41
CA ILE A 123 9.59 -20.29 -5.24
C ILE A 123 8.40 -21.01 -5.87
N VAL A 124 7.19 -20.48 -5.68
CA VAL A 124 5.97 -21.03 -6.27
C VAL A 124 5.32 -19.97 -7.14
N ARG A 125 5.02 -20.35 -8.38
CA ARG A 125 4.27 -19.48 -9.29
C ARG A 125 2.79 -19.68 -9.08
N PHE A 126 2.07 -18.59 -8.89
CA PHE A 126 0.61 -18.55 -8.81
C PHE A 126 0.05 -17.69 -9.94
N LYS A 127 -0.96 -18.22 -10.65
CA LYS A 127 -1.72 -17.51 -11.66
C LYS A 127 -3.12 -17.27 -11.15
N PHE A 128 -3.56 -15.99 -11.18
CA PHE A 128 -4.88 -15.54 -10.75
C PHE A 128 -5.72 -15.27 -11.99
N GLU A 129 -6.83 -15.97 -12.15
CA GLU A 129 -7.73 -15.87 -13.29
C GLU A 129 -9.14 -15.58 -12.81
N PHE A 130 -9.83 -14.68 -13.49
CA PHE A 130 -11.15 -14.22 -13.10
C PHE A 130 -12.19 -14.69 -14.10
N PHE A 131 -13.37 -15.06 -13.59
CA PHE A 131 -14.46 -15.60 -14.37
C PHE A 131 -15.77 -14.93 -13.98
N ASP A 132 -16.65 -14.74 -14.96
CA ASP A 132 -18.04 -14.39 -14.72
C ASP A 132 -18.72 -15.56 -13.99
N HIS A 133 -19.34 -15.29 -12.86
CA HIS A 133 -19.98 -16.32 -12.02
C HIS A 133 -21.12 -17.04 -12.72
N GLU A 134 -21.90 -16.31 -13.55
CA GLU A 134 -23.11 -16.85 -14.19
C GLU A 134 -22.77 -17.64 -15.45
N THR A 135 -21.86 -17.13 -16.28
CA THR A 135 -21.54 -17.74 -17.57
C THR A 135 -20.34 -18.68 -17.50
N GLY A 136 -19.46 -18.51 -16.52
CA GLY A 136 -18.19 -19.23 -16.45
C GLY A 136 -17.13 -18.72 -17.43
N ASP A 137 -17.40 -17.65 -18.18
CA ASP A 137 -16.46 -17.08 -19.13
C ASP A 137 -15.33 -16.37 -18.42
N GLN A 138 -14.11 -16.49 -18.96
CA GLN A 138 -12.97 -15.75 -18.44
C GLN A 138 -13.13 -14.27 -18.73
N ILE A 139 -12.88 -13.44 -17.74
CA ILE A 139 -12.92 -11.98 -17.82
C ILE A 139 -11.57 -11.37 -17.47
N SER A 140 -11.35 -10.13 -17.91
CA SER A 140 -10.12 -9.38 -17.64
C SER A 140 -10.43 -8.09 -16.89
N PRO A 141 -10.70 -8.18 -15.58
CA PRO A 141 -10.97 -6.98 -14.80
C PRO A 141 -9.67 -6.19 -14.58
N LYS A 142 -9.80 -4.86 -14.61
CA LYS A 142 -8.82 -3.99 -13.98
C LYS A 142 -9.17 -3.87 -12.50
N GLY A 143 -8.21 -4.13 -11.65
CA GLY A 143 -8.48 -4.17 -10.23
C GLY A 143 -7.23 -4.11 -9.38
N HIS A 144 -7.45 -4.30 -8.10
CA HIS A 144 -6.36 -4.35 -7.14
C HIS A 144 -6.58 -5.47 -6.11
N VAL A 145 -5.50 -5.85 -5.48
CA VAL A 145 -5.47 -6.76 -4.32
C VAL A 145 -4.37 -6.34 -3.37
N THR A 146 -4.55 -6.56 -2.10
CA THR A 146 -3.47 -6.44 -1.12
C THR A 146 -2.99 -7.82 -0.72
N MET A 147 -1.70 -8.02 -0.84
CA MET A 147 -0.97 -9.19 -0.39
C MET A 147 -0.41 -8.85 1.00
N MET A 148 -0.74 -9.66 1.99
CA MET A 148 -0.54 -9.36 3.41
C MET A 148 0.35 -10.41 4.06
N ASP A 149 0.85 -10.10 5.25
CA ASP A 149 1.65 -11.00 6.08
C ASP A 149 3.02 -11.34 5.45
N LEU A 150 3.66 -10.35 4.83
CA LEU A 150 4.98 -10.51 4.26
C LEU A 150 6.05 -10.23 5.32
N ASP A 151 6.74 -11.28 5.75
CA ASP A 151 7.83 -11.21 6.71
C ASP A 151 8.91 -12.26 6.44
N GLY A 152 9.98 -12.31 7.24
CA GLY A 152 10.96 -13.38 7.25
C GLY A 152 11.53 -13.76 5.88
N GLY A 153 11.75 -12.82 4.98
CA GLY A 153 12.24 -13.05 3.61
C GLY A 153 11.15 -13.45 2.62
N GLN A 154 9.88 -13.36 3.01
CA GLN A 154 8.74 -13.59 2.12
C GLN A 154 8.53 -12.40 1.17
N GLY A 155 8.01 -12.69 -0.02
CA GLY A 155 7.76 -11.64 -1.00
C GLY A 155 7.17 -12.14 -2.32
N PHE A 156 7.13 -11.22 -3.27
CA PHE A 156 6.64 -11.49 -4.62
C PHE A 156 7.60 -10.97 -5.67
N ARG A 157 7.75 -11.76 -6.74
CA ARG A 157 8.41 -11.32 -7.96
C ARG A 157 7.44 -11.40 -9.13
N VAL A 158 7.36 -10.33 -9.88
CA VAL A 158 6.52 -10.19 -11.06
C VAL A 158 7.40 -9.85 -12.25
N TYR A 159 7.17 -10.50 -13.38
CA TYR A 159 7.86 -10.20 -14.63
C TYR A 159 6.99 -9.33 -15.54
N ASP A 160 7.61 -8.55 -16.41
CA ASP A 160 6.91 -7.77 -17.39
C ASP A 160 5.94 -8.63 -18.22
N GLY A 161 4.75 -8.10 -18.45
CA GLY A 161 3.68 -8.80 -19.18
C GLY A 161 2.85 -9.78 -18.36
N TRP A 162 3.13 -9.96 -17.06
CA TRP A 162 2.40 -10.88 -16.19
C TRP A 162 1.08 -10.33 -15.64
N GLY A 163 0.60 -9.22 -16.18
CA GLY A 163 -0.73 -8.67 -15.87
C GLY A 163 -0.78 -7.78 -14.63
N VAL A 164 0.35 -7.53 -14.00
CA VAL A 164 0.50 -6.55 -12.94
C VAL A 164 0.95 -5.23 -13.54
N ASP A 165 0.24 -4.15 -13.19
CA ASP A 165 0.57 -2.78 -13.62
C ASP A 165 1.52 -2.10 -12.63
N ALA A 166 1.30 -2.31 -11.33
CA ALA A 166 2.11 -1.71 -10.29
C ALA A 166 2.04 -2.49 -8.98
N MET A 167 3.07 -2.36 -8.16
CA MET A 167 3.12 -2.83 -6.78
C MET A 167 3.47 -1.66 -5.87
N TYR A 168 2.79 -1.55 -4.73
CA TYR A 168 2.97 -0.47 -3.77
C TYR A 168 3.22 -1.04 -2.38
N ILE A 169 4.21 -0.50 -1.71
CA ILE A 169 4.53 -0.78 -0.31
C ILE A 169 4.45 0.51 0.49
N ARG A 170 4.29 0.42 1.78
CA ARG A 170 4.21 1.59 2.64
C ARG A 170 5.57 2.29 2.72
N SER A 171 5.60 3.58 2.41
CA SER A 171 6.81 4.41 2.54
C SER A 171 7.14 4.68 4.02
N GLY A 172 8.43 4.95 4.29
CA GLY A 172 8.91 5.29 5.63
C GLY A 172 9.08 4.09 6.57
N TYR A 173 8.88 2.87 6.08
CA TYR A 173 9.16 1.63 6.82
C TYR A 173 10.14 0.79 6.01
N GLU A 174 11.21 0.36 6.65
CA GLU A 174 12.22 -0.51 6.03
C GLU A 174 11.82 -1.99 6.01
N HIS A 175 10.55 -2.30 6.32
CA HIS A 175 10.09 -3.67 6.46
C HIS A 175 9.97 -4.40 5.11
N LEU A 176 9.43 -3.73 4.08
CA LEU A 176 9.42 -4.28 2.72
C LEU A 176 10.35 -3.48 1.82
N GLN A 177 11.09 -4.18 0.99
CA GLN A 177 12.01 -3.61 0.01
C GLN A 177 11.56 -3.94 -1.39
N ALA A 178 11.57 -2.94 -2.28
CA ALA A 178 11.27 -3.11 -3.69
C ALA A 178 12.57 -3.03 -4.49
N THR A 179 12.79 -4.00 -5.37
CA THR A 179 13.94 -4.03 -6.28
C THR A 179 13.48 -4.35 -7.69
N THR A 180 14.19 -3.81 -8.66
CA THR A 180 14.00 -4.14 -10.08
C THR A 180 15.27 -4.81 -10.58
N GLY A 181 15.11 -5.87 -11.37
CA GLY A 181 16.23 -6.62 -11.92
C GLY A 181 15.91 -7.15 -13.31
N THR A 182 16.93 -7.74 -13.93
CA THR A 182 16.81 -8.36 -15.25
C THR A 182 17.38 -9.77 -15.16
N THR A 183 16.66 -10.74 -15.70
CA THR A 183 17.11 -12.12 -15.80
C THR A 183 18.21 -12.27 -16.86
N SER A 184 18.89 -13.39 -16.86
CA SER A 184 19.94 -13.69 -17.85
C SER A 184 19.45 -13.67 -19.30
N ASN A 185 18.17 -13.90 -19.55
CA ASN A 185 17.53 -13.83 -20.86
C ASN A 185 16.93 -12.45 -21.20
N GLY A 186 17.22 -11.41 -20.39
CA GLY A 186 16.77 -10.04 -20.64
C GLY A 186 15.38 -9.69 -20.14
N THR A 187 14.66 -10.59 -19.49
CA THR A 187 13.32 -10.30 -18.95
C THR A 187 13.44 -9.45 -17.68
N VAL A 188 12.78 -8.29 -17.65
CA VAL A 188 12.72 -7.40 -16.50
C VAL A 188 11.75 -7.96 -15.46
N TYR A 189 12.06 -7.81 -14.19
CA TYR A 189 11.18 -8.14 -13.10
C TYR A 189 11.22 -7.07 -12.01
N THR A 190 10.12 -6.96 -11.29
CA THR A 190 10.04 -6.22 -10.02
C THR A 190 9.78 -7.20 -8.89
N GLU A 191 10.46 -7.01 -7.79
CA GLU A 191 10.36 -7.83 -6.60
C GLU A 191 10.09 -6.96 -5.39
N VAL A 192 9.15 -7.40 -4.56
CA VAL A 192 8.89 -6.86 -3.23
C VAL A 192 9.11 -7.97 -2.23
N CYS A 193 10.01 -7.77 -1.27
CA CYS A 193 10.41 -8.79 -0.32
C CYS A 193 10.65 -8.18 1.07
N ALA A 194 10.27 -8.91 2.11
CA ALA A 194 10.65 -8.61 3.48
C ALA A 194 12.09 -9.11 3.75
N PRO A 195 12.94 -8.34 4.44
CA PRO A 195 14.25 -8.81 4.89
C PRO A 195 14.15 -10.05 5.79
N GLU A 196 15.20 -10.86 5.79
CA GLU A 196 15.32 -11.97 6.75
C GLU A 196 15.29 -11.44 8.19
N GLY A 197 14.65 -12.19 9.10
CA GLY A 197 14.57 -11.84 10.52
C GLY A 197 13.50 -10.78 10.86
N THR A 198 12.76 -10.28 9.88
CA THR A 198 11.59 -9.43 10.15
C THR A 198 10.38 -10.26 10.54
N SER A 199 9.48 -9.70 11.35
CA SER A 199 8.21 -10.32 11.73
C SER A 199 7.13 -9.26 11.77
N THR A 200 5.97 -9.59 11.21
CA THR A 200 4.74 -8.81 11.30
C THR A 200 3.58 -9.73 11.64
N ASP A 201 2.45 -9.16 12.01
CA ASP A 201 1.19 -9.89 12.05
C ASP A 201 0.32 -9.54 10.83
N ASN A 202 -0.73 -10.32 10.60
CA ASN A 202 -1.61 -10.19 9.45
C ASN A 202 -2.24 -8.80 9.29
N ASN A 203 -2.32 -8.01 10.35
CA ASN A 203 -2.92 -6.69 10.38
C ASN A 203 -1.87 -5.56 10.32
N ASP A 204 -0.60 -5.89 10.39
CA ASP A 204 0.47 -4.89 10.30
C ASP A 204 0.69 -4.49 8.85
N VAL A 205 0.28 -3.27 8.54
CA VAL A 205 0.40 -2.68 7.19
C VAL A 205 1.85 -2.58 6.68
N LYS A 206 2.85 -2.74 7.56
CA LYS A 206 4.26 -2.79 7.15
C LYS A 206 4.58 -4.01 6.32
N GLY A 207 3.89 -5.13 6.56
CA GLY A 207 3.99 -6.37 5.81
C GLY A 207 3.03 -6.48 4.65
N TRP A 208 2.46 -5.39 4.15
CA TRP A 208 1.47 -5.40 3.07
C TRP A 208 2.03 -4.85 1.77
N CYS A 209 1.82 -5.58 0.68
CA CYS A 209 2.07 -5.13 -0.69
C CYS A 209 0.74 -5.02 -1.44
N HIS A 210 0.43 -3.83 -1.92
CA HIS A 210 -0.74 -3.60 -2.76
C HIS A 210 -0.35 -3.79 -4.23
N VAL A 211 -1.15 -4.54 -4.96
CA VAL A 211 -0.90 -4.92 -6.35
C VAL A 211 -2.04 -4.44 -7.22
N ASP A 212 -1.74 -3.61 -8.21
CA ASP A 212 -2.67 -3.23 -9.27
C ASP A 212 -2.49 -4.15 -10.47
N PHE A 213 -3.60 -4.64 -11.03
CA PHE A 213 -3.60 -5.53 -12.18
C PHE A 213 -4.62 -5.09 -13.24
N ASN A 214 -4.36 -5.40 -14.50
CA ASN A 214 -5.20 -5.00 -15.62
C ASN A 214 -5.90 -6.17 -16.34
N LYS A 215 -5.65 -7.38 -15.90
CA LYS A 215 -6.20 -8.65 -16.40
C LYS A 215 -5.92 -9.76 -15.41
N SER A 216 -6.12 -11.00 -15.77
CA SER A 216 -5.51 -12.15 -15.07
C SER A 216 -4.02 -11.93 -14.91
N PHE A 217 -3.48 -12.20 -13.73
CA PHE A 217 -2.09 -11.89 -13.43
C PHE A 217 -1.35 -13.09 -12.82
N THR A 218 -0.03 -13.02 -12.83
CA THR A 218 0.85 -14.06 -12.32
C THR A 218 1.87 -13.46 -11.38
N VAL A 219 2.19 -14.17 -10.32
CA VAL A 219 3.26 -13.82 -9.39
C VAL A 219 4.12 -15.05 -9.06
N ASN A 220 5.41 -14.85 -8.82
CA ASN A 220 6.22 -15.82 -8.10
C ASN A 220 6.17 -15.47 -6.61
N TRP A 221 5.64 -16.37 -5.82
CA TRP A 221 5.71 -16.33 -4.38
C TRP A 221 7.10 -16.74 -3.92
N LEU A 222 7.76 -15.90 -3.15
CA LEU A 222 9.05 -16.14 -2.51
C LEU A 222 8.77 -16.56 -1.07
N ALA A 223 8.91 -17.85 -0.81
CA ALA A 223 8.43 -18.46 0.42
C ALA A 223 9.39 -18.31 1.61
N GLY A 224 9.94 -17.11 1.83
CA GLY A 224 10.80 -16.81 2.98
C GLY A 224 12.31 -16.93 2.73
N ALA A 225 13.06 -16.77 3.81
CA ALA A 225 14.52 -16.73 3.83
C ALA A 225 15.14 -17.93 3.12
N GLY A 226 15.52 -17.78 1.91
CA GLY A 226 16.09 -18.86 1.12
C GLY A 226 15.32 -19.19 -0.14
N GLY A 227 14.12 -18.67 -0.35
CA GLY A 227 13.44 -18.79 -1.64
C GLY A 227 14.28 -18.20 -2.77
N LEU A 228 14.96 -17.09 -2.52
CA LEU A 228 15.90 -16.44 -3.43
C LEU A 228 17.25 -17.17 -3.52
N THR A 229 17.69 -17.82 -2.46
CA THR A 229 19.00 -18.51 -2.38
C THR A 229 18.93 -19.99 -2.73
N GLY A 230 17.76 -20.47 -3.19
CA GLY A 230 17.55 -21.88 -3.54
C GLY A 230 17.35 -22.81 -2.33
N LYS A 231 17.29 -22.29 -1.12
CA LYS A 231 16.87 -23.04 0.06
C LYS A 231 15.36 -23.20 0.06
N THR A 232 14.86 -24.30 0.58
CA THR A 232 13.45 -24.58 0.70
C THR A 232 13.00 -24.22 2.10
N PRO A 233 12.11 -23.24 2.29
CA PRO A 233 11.63 -22.88 3.60
C PRO A 233 10.75 -23.98 4.19
N TYR A 234 10.72 -24.02 5.50
CA TYR A 234 9.91 -24.96 6.27
C TYR A 234 8.42 -24.75 6.00
N SER A 235 7.94 -23.53 6.18
CA SER A 235 6.61 -23.11 5.80
C SER A 235 6.59 -21.61 5.49
N ALA A 236 5.66 -21.21 4.66
CA ALA A 236 5.38 -19.82 4.39
C ALA A 236 3.88 -19.63 4.12
N PHE A 237 3.31 -18.60 4.70
CA PHE A 237 1.89 -18.26 4.60
C PHE A 237 1.70 -17.00 3.77
N PHE A 238 0.64 -16.98 2.99
CA PHE A 238 0.22 -15.83 2.21
C PHE A 238 -1.29 -15.62 2.35
N MET A 239 -1.68 -14.38 2.51
CA MET A 239 -3.10 -13.99 2.51
C MET A 239 -3.32 -12.83 1.55
N SER A 240 -4.45 -12.84 0.86
CA SER A 240 -4.86 -11.72 0.01
C SER A 240 -6.23 -11.19 0.40
N GLY A 241 -6.44 -9.90 0.17
CA GLY A 241 -7.71 -9.25 0.47
C GLY A 241 -7.90 -7.93 -0.26
N ALA A 242 -9.09 -7.39 -0.18
CA ALA A 242 -9.42 -6.06 -0.71
C ALA A 242 -9.07 -4.94 0.27
N GLN A 243 -8.49 -5.28 1.42
CA GLN A 243 -8.00 -4.28 2.35
C GLN A 243 -6.94 -3.45 1.65
N THR A 244 -7.03 -2.19 1.82
CA THR A 244 -6.04 -1.29 1.27
C THR A 244 -4.88 -1.21 2.27
N VAL A 245 -3.68 -1.00 1.80
CA VAL A 245 -2.47 -0.73 2.60
C VAL A 245 -2.66 0.57 3.42
N GLY A 246 -3.73 0.66 4.17
CA GLY A 246 -4.31 1.90 4.68
C GLY A 246 -5.04 2.64 3.56
N THR A 247 -5.70 3.73 3.84
CA THR A 247 -5.86 4.76 2.83
C THR A 247 -4.45 4.98 2.33
N TYR A 248 -4.15 4.52 1.13
CA TYR A 248 -2.94 4.92 0.46
C TYR A 248 -3.04 6.44 0.32
N GLU A 249 -2.57 7.10 1.35
CA GLU A 249 -2.13 8.45 1.21
C GLU A 249 -0.74 8.31 0.64
N PRO A 250 -0.57 8.44 -0.68
CA PRO A 250 0.72 8.30 -1.32
C PRO A 250 1.69 9.35 -0.81
N ASN A 251 1.24 10.19 0.06
CA ASN A 251 1.95 11.36 0.50
C ASN A 251 1.81 11.46 2.01
N SER A 252 2.91 11.69 2.67
CA SER A 252 2.93 12.22 4.03
C SER A 252 1.83 13.28 4.19
N GLU A 253 1.27 13.41 5.36
CA GLU A 253 0.43 14.57 5.66
C GLU A 253 1.16 15.84 5.25
N PRO A 254 0.47 16.84 4.68
CA PRO A 254 1.11 18.07 4.28
C PRO A 254 1.76 18.72 5.51
N GLU A 255 3.04 18.97 5.41
CA GLU A 255 3.78 19.66 6.46
C GLU A 255 3.67 21.17 6.23
N LYS A 256 3.24 21.92 7.25
CA LYS A 256 3.12 23.36 7.17
C LYS A 256 4.11 24.08 8.05
N LYS A 257 4.76 25.09 7.48
CA LYS A 257 5.72 25.97 8.18
C LYS A 257 5.34 27.43 8.00
N VAL A 258 5.91 28.28 8.86
CA VAL A 258 5.76 29.74 8.82
C VAL A 258 7.11 30.42 8.84
N GLY A 259 7.26 31.50 8.10
CA GLY A 259 8.51 32.27 8.03
C GLY A 259 8.34 33.69 7.51
N ALA A 260 9.43 34.42 7.40
CA ALA A 260 9.44 35.72 6.75
C ALA A 260 9.08 35.56 5.27
N VAL A 261 8.62 36.65 4.66
CA VAL A 261 8.33 36.71 3.21
C VAL A 261 9.53 36.18 2.43
N ASP A 262 9.27 35.37 1.42
CA ASP A 262 10.27 34.77 0.52
C ASP A 262 11.32 33.87 1.20
N SER A 263 11.08 33.44 2.44
CA SER A 263 11.93 32.45 3.11
C SER A 263 11.89 31.10 2.37
N SER A 264 13.04 30.39 2.35
CA SER A 264 13.08 29.01 1.90
C SER A 264 12.38 28.10 2.91
N TYR A 265 11.79 26.99 2.45
CA TYR A 265 11.12 26.02 3.31
C TYR A 265 12.01 25.50 4.47
N SER A 266 13.31 25.30 4.21
CA SER A 266 14.27 24.84 5.22
C SER A 266 14.54 25.85 6.34
N SER A 267 14.37 27.15 6.09
CA SER A 267 14.54 28.23 7.07
C SER A 267 13.28 28.55 7.86
N MET A 268 12.13 28.05 7.45
CA MET A 268 10.86 28.25 8.11
C MET A 268 10.69 27.39 9.36
N LYS A 269 9.80 27.80 10.25
CA LYS A 269 9.54 27.17 11.55
C LYS A 269 8.23 26.38 11.52
N ARG A 270 8.25 25.21 12.17
CA ARG A 270 7.10 24.38 12.43
C ARG A 270 6.81 24.32 13.93
N ARG A 271 5.53 24.32 14.29
CA ARG A 271 5.08 24.00 15.64
C ARG A 271 3.83 23.14 15.54
N GLU A 272 3.84 21.97 16.15
CA GLU A 272 2.75 20.99 16.04
C GLU A 272 1.62 21.22 17.04
N SER A 273 1.92 21.70 18.24
CA SER A 273 0.92 22.00 19.28
C SER A 273 1.42 23.02 20.28
N GLU A 274 0.50 23.59 21.08
CA GLU A 274 0.85 24.49 22.18
C GLU A 274 1.61 23.78 23.31
N SER A 275 1.44 22.47 23.44
CA SER A 275 2.15 21.61 24.41
C SER A 275 3.49 21.11 23.89
N ASP A 276 3.84 21.41 22.64
CA ASP A 276 5.12 21.03 22.07
C ASP A 276 6.23 21.88 22.71
N THR A 277 6.80 21.36 23.80
CA THR A 277 7.93 21.96 24.52
C THR A 277 9.27 21.71 23.85
N ALA A 278 9.30 20.90 22.77
CA ALA A 278 10.49 20.61 22.03
C ALA A 278 10.93 21.80 21.16
N ALA A 279 11.83 22.58 21.71
CA ALA A 279 12.92 23.31 21.10
C ALA A 279 12.65 24.42 20.08
N GLU A 280 11.54 24.54 19.38
CA GLU A 280 11.33 25.66 18.46
C GLU A 280 10.42 26.72 19.07
N LYS A 281 10.99 27.88 19.34
CA LYS A 281 10.19 29.06 19.72
C LYS A 281 9.19 29.37 18.63
N PRO A 282 7.93 29.74 18.97
CA PRO A 282 6.94 30.18 17.97
C PRO A 282 7.54 31.26 17.08
N TYR A 283 7.20 31.22 15.80
CA TYR A 283 7.62 32.29 14.91
C TYR A 283 6.87 33.58 15.28
N THR A 284 7.60 34.58 15.73
CA THR A 284 7.05 35.86 16.18
C THR A 284 7.07 36.84 15.03
N ILE A 285 5.91 37.37 14.66
CA ILE A 285 5.73 38.32 13.56
C ILE A 285 5.32 39.66 14.14
N PRO A 286 6.01 40.78 13.79
CA PRO A 286 5.54 42.11 14.11
C PRO A 286 4.19 42.38 13.48
N LYS A 287 3.28 43.08 14.19
CA LYS A 287 1.89 43.35 13.79
C LYS A 287 1.68 43.96 12.38
N THR A 288 2.66 44.69 11.90
CA THR A 288 2.57 45.42 10.62
C THR A 288 3.22 44.69 9.46
N LYS A 289 3.85 43.56 9.72
CA LYS A 289 4.60 42.84 8.69
C LYS A 289 3.78 41.70 8.05
N GLU A 290 4.07 41.45 6.82
CA GLU A 290 3.60 40.34 6.05
C GLU A 290 4.53 39.14 6.30
N PHE A 291 4.03 37.93 6.07
CA PHE A 291 4.75 36.70 6.27
C PHE A 291 4.17 35.58 5.40
N ASP A 292 4.91 34.49 5.29
CA ASP A 292 4.52 33.35 4.48
C ASP A 292 4.21 32.12 5.32
N TYR A 293 3.13 31.44 4.97
CA TYR A 293 3.00 30.01 5.21
C TYR A 293 3.49 29.24 3.99
N MET A 294 4.11 28.10 4.24
CA MET A 294 4.48 27.18 3.18
C MET A 294 4.08 25.76 3.54
N ILE A 295 3.31 25.12 2.67
CA ILE A 295 2.85 23.75 2.81
C ILE A 295 3.70 22.88 1.90
N SER A 296 4.34 21.86 2.46
CA SER A 296 5.09 20.85 1.70
C SER A 296 4.22 19.63 1.44
N GLN A 297 4.18 19.18 0.21
CA GLN A 297 3.49 17.96 -0.18
C GLN A 297 4.29 17.21 -1.23
N THR A 298 4.67 15.96 -0.93
CA THR A 298 5.29 15.07 -1.92
C THR A 298 4.22 14.30 -2.67
N VAL A 299 4.31 14.27 -3.99
CA VAL A 299 3.45 13.48 -4.88
C VAL A 299 4.25 12.33 -5.44
N LEU A 300 3.90 11.11 -5.03
CA LEU A 300 4.57 9.89 -5.46
C LEU A 300 4.19 9.53 -6.91
N PRO A 301 4.95 8.63 -7.57
CA PRO A 301 4.57 8.14 -8.89
C PRO A 301 3.15 7.57 -8.90
N GLY A 302 2.34 7.98 -9.87
CA GLY A 302 0.96 7.51 -9.97
C GLY A 302 0.15 8.26 -11.01
N ASP A 303 -0.98 7.68 -11.42
CA ASP A 303 -1.94 8.31 -12.32
C ASP A 303 -3.05 8.99 -11.52
N TYR A 304 -2.89 10.31 -11.34
CA TYR A 304 -3.78 11.12 -10.52
C TYR A 304 -4.87 11.76 -11.37
N LYS A 305 -6.12 11.57 -10.98
CA LYS A 305 -7.27 12.29 -11.57
C LYS A 305 -7.47 13.67 -10.95
N LYS A 306 -6.98 13.86 -9.73
CA LYS A 306 -7.14 15.08 -8.97
C LYS A 306 -6.02 15.21 -7.95
N PHE A 307 -5.46 16.42 -7.83
CA PHE A 307 -4.56 16.81 -6.76
C PHE A 307 -4.92 18.21 -6.29
N GLU A 308 -5.33 18.32 -5.04
CA GLU A 308 -5.74 19.57 -4.41
C GLU A 308 -5.10 19.70 -3.04
N VAL A 309 -4.69 20.91 -2.69
CA VAL A 309 -4.27 21.28 -1.34
C VAL A 309 -5.15 22.44 -0.89
N THR A 310 -5.66 22.37 0.33
CA THR A 310 -6.55 23.39 0.88
C THR A 310 -6.01 23.86 2.22
N ASP A 311 -5.92 25.16 2.40
CA ASP A 311 -5.57 25.82 3.65
C ASP A 311 -6.76 26.62 4.15
N GLN A 312 -7.11 26.41 5.41
CA GLN A 312 -8.12 27.20 6.11
C GLN A 312 -7.41 28.26 6.93
N LEU A 313 -7.24 29.45 6.36
CA LEU A 313 -6.65 30.59 7.06
C LEU A 313 -7.52 31.02 8.24
N ASP A 314 -6.87 31.42 9.31
CA ASP A 314 -7.57 32.09 10.40
C ASP A 314 -8.21 33.40 9.93
N SER A 315 -9.38 33.70 10.46
CA SER A 315 -10.15 34.89 10.08
C SER A 315 -9.45 36.20 10.41
N CYS A 316 -8.46 36.20 11.29
CA CYS A 316 -7.61 37.36 11.61
C CYS A 316 -6.47 37.57 10.61
N LEU A 317 -6.33 36.71 9.60
CA LEU A 317 -5.35 36.86 8.54
C LEU A 317 -5.99 37.44 7.28
N GLU A 318 -5.22 38.25 6.57
CA GLU A 318 -5.55 38.79 5.25
C GLU A 318 -4.69 38.07 4.20
N TYR A 319 -5.33 37.36 3.27
CA TYR A 319 -4.67 36.78 2.12
C TYR A 319 -4.13 37.88 1.19
N LYS A 320 -2.90 37.70 0.70
CA LYS A 320 -2.27 38.63 -0.26
C LYS A 320 -2.02 37.95 -1.61
N SER A 321 -1.30 36.84 -1.61
CA SER A 321 -0.98 36.08 -2.83
C SER A 321 -0.64 34.65 -2.49
N ALA A 322 -0.54 33.81 -3.53
CA ALA A 322 -0.03 32.46 -3.38
C ALA A 322 0.72 32.02 -4.65
N SER A 323 1.66 31.10 -4.47
CA SER A 323 2.45 30.48 -5.54
C SER A 323 2.75 29.02 -5.24
N VAL A 324 3.19 28.29 -6.26
CA VAL A 324 3.60 26.90 -6.14
C VAL A 324 4.98 26.72 -6.79
N GLU A 325 5.89 26.14 -6.04
CA GLU A 325 7.21 25.76 -6.52
C GLU A 325 7.54 24.30 -6.23
N THR A 326 8.42 23.67 -6.97
CA THR A 326 8.99 22.36 -6.63
C THR A 326 10.10 22.52 -5.61
N ALA A 327 10.47 21.43 -4.93
CA ALA A 327 11.61 21.43 -4.00
C ALA A 327 12.95 21.79 -4.70
N GLN A 328 13.02 21.70 -6.03
CA GLN A 328 14.14 22.12 -6.85
C GLN A 328 14.11 23.62 -7.19
N GLY A 329 13.10 24.35 -6.74
CA GLY A 329 12.96 25.78 -6.97
C GLY A 329 12.31 26.17 -8.31
N ASN A 330 11.72 25.21 -9.03
CA ASN A 330 11.03 25.53 -10.28
C ASN A 330 9.62 26.08 -9.96
N ASP A 331 9.31 27.28 -10.46
CA ASP A 331 7.96 27.84 -10.39
C ASP A 331 7.00 27.05 -11.29
N VAL A 332 5.98 26.48 -10.69
CA VAL A 332 4.91 25.71 -11.35
C VAL A 332 3.53 26.30 -11.06
N THR A 333 3.45 27.54 -10.59
CA THR A 333 2.21 28.22 -10.23
C THR A 333 1.16 28.14 -11.33
N GLN A 334 1.57 28.30 -12.60
CA GLN A 334 0.66 28.24 -13.74
C GLN A 334 0.03 26.86 -13.99
N GLN A 335 0.56 25.81 -13.36
CA GLN A 335 0.01 24.46 -13.45
C GLN A 335 -1.12 24.22 -12.44
N PHE A 336 -1.40 25.22 -11.58
CA PHE A 336 -2.42 25.14 -10.56
C PHE A 336 -3.43 26.27 -10.71
N THR A 337 -4.71 25.93 -10.53
CA THR A 337 -5.76 26.91 -10.29
C THR A 337 -5.75 27.25 -8.81
N ILE A 338 -5.43 28.50 -8.48
CA ILE A 338 -5.43 29.01 -7.10
C ILE A 338 -6.73 29.78 -6.89
N THR A 339 -7.53 29.35 -5.92
CA THR A 339 -8.77 30.03 -5.53
C THR A 339 -8.67 30.47 -4.08
N ALA A 340 -8.76 31.77 -3.83
CA ALA A 340 -8.80 32.31 -2.50
C ALA A 340 -10.19 32.88 -2.23
N THR A 341 -10.82 32.45 -1.16
CA THR A 341 -12.04 32.98 -0.59
C THR A 341 -11.70 33.70 0.72
N LYS A 342 -12.71 34.15 1.45
CA LYS A 342 -12.48 34.95 2.68
C LYS A 342 -11.43 34.34 3.63
N ASN A 343 -11.46 33.03 3.83
CA ASN A 343 -10.56 32.33 4.78
C ASN A 343 -9.98 31.01 4.22
N THR A 344 -10.23 30.70 2.96
CA THR A 344 -9.76 29.43 2.39
C THR A 344 -8.90 29.71 1.16
N VAL A 345 -7.75 29.10 1.10
CA VAL A 345 -6.89 29.08 -0.09
C VAL A 345 -6.82 27.64 -0.60
N LYS A 346 -7.22 27.46 -1.84
CA LYS A 346 -7.24 26.16 -2.50
C LYS A 346 -6.34 26.19 -3.73
N PHE A 347 -5.50 25.17 -3.84
CA PHE A 347 -4.65 24.90 -4.99
C PHE A 347 -5.16 23.64 -5.66
N ALA A 348 -5.51 23.71 -6.93
CA ALA A 348 -5.96 22.55 -7.71
C ALA A 348 -5.09 22.41 -8.95
N ALA A 349 -4.41 21.27 -9.07
CA ALA A 349 -3.57 20.99 -10.23
C ALA A 349 -4.41 20.82 -11.51
N ALA A 350 -3.93 21.36 -12.63
CA ALA A 350 -4.58 21.20 -13.92
C ALA A 350 -4.56 19.73 -14.36
N SER A 351 -5.67 19.24 -14.92
CA SER A 351 -5.78 17.85 -15.38
C SER A 351 -4.77 17.48 -16.47
N SER A 352 -4.35 18.45 -17.29
CA SER A 352 -3.28 18.26 -18.28
C SER A 352 -1.92 18.06 -17.62
N PHE A 353 -1.64 18.81 -16.56
CA PHE A 353 -0.40 18.70 -15.81
C PHE A 353 -0.30 17.35 -15.10
N LEU A 354 -1.38 16.86 -14.49
CA LEU A 354 -1.43 15.57 -13.80
C LEU A 354 -1.14 14.35 -14.69
N LYS A 355 -1.19 14.52 -16.00
CA LYS A 355 -0.86 13.48 -16.98
C LYS A 355 0.62 13.44 -17.36
N THR A 356 1.43 14.34 -16.82
CA THR A 356 2.86 14.40 -17.10
C THR A 356 3.68 13.74 -16.00
N ASP A 357 4.77 13.09 -16.35
CA ASP A 357 5.73 12.54 -15.39
C ASP A 357 6.29 13.62 -14.45
N ALA A 358 6.39 14.86 -14.96
CA ALA A 358 6.84 16.01 -14.17
C ALA A 358 5.91 16.35 -13.00
N ALA A 359 4.64 15.94 -13.04
CA ALA A 359 3.68 16.24 -12.00
C ALA A 359 3.66 15.19 -10.88
N CYS A 360 3.87 13.92 -11.22
CA CYS A 360 3.52 12.79 -10.36
C CYS A 360 4.63 11.72 -10.37
N ASN A 361 5.86 12.12 -10.17
CA ASN A 361 7.02 11.21 -10.14
C ASN A 361 7.94 11.54 -8.97
N ASN A 362 7.46 11.32 -7.76
CA ASN A 362 8.19 11.62 -6.51
C ASN A 362 8.60 13.10 -6.41
N VAL A 363 7.67 13.99 -6.75
CA VAL A 363 7.88 15.43 -6.73
C VAL A 363 7.37 16.04 -5.44
N THR A 364 8.19 16.81 -4.74
CA THR A 364 7.76 17.61 -3.61
C THR A 364 7.41 19.02 -4.06
N TYR A 365 6.20 19.43 -3.77
CA TYR A 365 5.68 20.78 -4.02
C TYR A 365 5.68 21.59 -2.74
N TYR A 366 5.98 22.87 -2.87
CA TYR A 366 5.83 23.88 -1.84
C TYR A 366 4.74 24.86 -2.26
N PHE A 367 3.63 24.89 -1.49
CA PHE A 367 2.52 25.81 -1.66
C PHE A 367 2.72 26.99 -0.71
N ARG A 368 3.13 28.11 -1.26
CA ARG A 368 3.37 29.34 -0.51
C ARG A 368 2.09 30.15 -0.44
N ILE A 369 1.75 30.65 0.75
CA ILE A 369 0.61 31.53 0.99
C ILE A 369 1.13 32.77 1.71
N HIS A 370 1.10 33.89 1.03
CA HIS A 370 1.48 35.19 1.54
C HIS A 370 0.32 35.85 2.27
N VAL A 371 0.53 36.23 3.52
CA VAL A 371 -0.52 36.76 4.40
C VAL A 371 -0.02 37.92 5.24
N LYS A 372 -1.00 38.66 5.80
CA LYS A 372 -0.79 39.73 6.78
C LYS A 372 -1.76 39.59 7.95
N ALA A 373 -1.29 39.78 9.16
CA ALA A 373 -2.18 39.84 10.32
C ALA A 373 -3.01 41.14 10.30
N LYS A 374 -4.32 41.01 10.57
CA LYS A 374 -5.23 42.14 10.72
C LYS A 374 -4.93 42.94 12.00
N ALA A 375 -5.65 44.04 12.19
CA ALA A 375 -5.53 44.89 13.39
C ALA A 375 -5.85 44.11 14.67
N ASP A 376 -5.24 44.52 15.78
CA ASP A 376 -5.38 43.90 17.11
C ASP A 376 -6.83 43.71 17.55
N SER A 377 -7.69 44.69 17.26
CA SER A 377 -9.10 44.61 17.60
C SER A 377 -9.82 43.45 16.90
N VAL A 378 -9.40 43.11 15.67
CA VAL A 378 -9.94 41.98 14.92
C VAL A 378 -9.42 40.68 15.53
N ILE A 379 -8.14 40.60 15.85
CA ILE A 379 -7.51 39.39 16.44
C ILE A 379 -8.16 39.10 17.80
N ALA A 380 -8.31 40.12 18.65
CA ALA A 380 -8.95 39.99 19.95
C ALA A 380 -10.42 39.58 19.87
N ALA A 381 -11.16 40.08 18.87
CA ALA A 381 -12.58 39.75 18.67
C ALA A 381 -12.79 38.28 18.26
N HIS A 382 -11.77 37.60 17.71
CA HIS A 382 -11.81 36.17 17.36
C HIS A 382 -11.43 35.25 18.51
N GLY A 383 -11.20 35.77 19.73
CA GLY A 383 -10.97 34.98 20.93
C GLY A 383 -9.60 34.29 20.99
N HIS A 384 -8.62 34.75 20.20
CA HIS A 384 -7.27 34.23 20.26
C HIS A 384 -6.62 34.48 21.61
N TYR A 385 -5.94 33.48 22.11
CA TYR A 385 -5.21 33.55 23.38
C TYR A 385 -4.10 34.61 23.27
N LYS A 386 -4.02 35.45 24.30
CA LYS A 386 -3.01 36.50 24.43
C LYS A 386 -2.09 36.18 25.61
N ASP A 387 -0.80 36.02 25.31
CA ASP A 387 0.24 35.87 26.31
C ASP A 387 1.10 37.16 26.32
N GLY A 388 0.88 37.99 27.35
CA GLY A 388 1.52 39.30 27.43
C GLY A 388 1.15 40.19 26.24
N ILE A 389 2.13 40.42 25.36
CA ILE A 389 1.95 41.24 24.15
C ILE A 389 1.70 40.40 22.86
N TYR A 390 1.70 39.06 22.97
CA TYR A 390 1.58 38.16 21.83
C TYR A 390 0.20 37.56 21.72
N TYR A 391 -0.33 37.45 20.50
CA TYR A 391 -1.50 36.65 20.17
C TYR A 391 -1.04 35.32 19.53
N HIS A 392 -1.66 34.23 19.94
CA HIS A 392 -1.42 32.91 19.39
C HIS A 392 -2.43 32.62 18.28
N ILE A 393 -1.96 32.50 17.06
CA ILE A 393 -2.79 32.18 15.90
C ILE A 393 -2.36 30.81 15.39
N SER A 394 -3.29 29.85 15.42
CA SER A 394 -3.04 28.51 14.84
C SER A 394 -3.58 28.44 13.41
N ASN A 395 -2.90 27.71 12.55
CA ASN A 395 -3.34 27.48 11.19
C ASN A 395 -2.93 26.09 10.73
N GLN A 396 -3.88 25.34 10.18
CA GLN A 396 -3.70 23.96 9.72
C GLN A 396 -4.05 23.85 8.23
N ALA A 397 -3.21 23.11 7.49
CA ALA A 397 -3.50 22.71 6.13
C ALA A 397 -4.23 21.37 6.10
N LYS A 398 -5.13 21.21 5.14
CA LYS A 398 -5.80 19.94 4.82
C LYS A 398 -5.56 19.61 3.35
N ARG A 399 -5.52 18.35 3.09
CA ARG A 399 -5.43 17.77 1.76
C ARG A 399 -6.81 17.35 1.25
#